data_4e01bb46d1a721bb5f8d85548cc184f9
#
_entry.id   4e01bb46d1a721bb5f8d85548cc184f9
#
_cell.length_a   1.000
_cell.length_b   1.000
_cell.length_c   1.000
_cell.angle_alpha   90.00
_cell.angle_beta   90.00
_cell.angle_gamma   90.00
#
_symmetry.space_group_name_H-M   'P 1'
#
loop_
_entity.id
_entity.type
_entity.pdbx_description
1 polymer ?
#
loop_
_entity_poly.entity_id
_entity_poly.type
_entity_poly.pdbx_seq_one_letter_code
_entity_poly.pdbx_strand_id
1 'polypeptide(L)'
;MNFFLFSIFLILAVVFFPYIYFSIKLKNPSRIIKPEYGKFAGLKNGNIFYQEFTSNNPIGQTVVLVHGFSTPSIVWKGIVPYLTGAGYDVIAYDHYGRGFSSRPKVDYTKDFYISSLMELIDYLKIEQKVHLIG
;
A
#
# COMPACT_ATOMS: atom_id res chain seq x y z
N MET A 1 -46.39 -5.44 -19.24
CA MET A 1 -44.93 -5.29 -19.41
C MET A 1 -44.51 -6.46 -20.28
N ASN A 2 -43.96 -6.18 -21.46
CA ASN A 2 -43.65 -7.22 -22.45
C ASN A 2 -42.57 -8.18 -21.90
N PHE A 3 -42.84 -9.49 -22.02
CA PHE A 3 -41.91 -10.55 -21.60
C PHE A 3 -40.50 -10.33 -22.12
N PHE A 4 -40.35 -9.81 -23.32
CA PHE A 4 -39.06 -9.44 -23.94
C PHE A 4 -38.30 -8.34 -23.15
N LEU A 5 -38.97 -7.27 -22.71
CA LEU A 5 -38.37 -6.20 -21.91
C LEU A 5 -37.97 -6.69 -20.51
N PHE A 6 -38.76 -7.59 -19.92
CA PHE A 6 -38.43 -8.21 -18.65
C PHE A 6 -37.19 -9.10 -18.75
N SER A 7 -37.06 -9.87 -19.84
CA SER A 7 -35.89 -10.70 -20.08
C SER A 7 -34.61 -9.88 -20.27
N ILE A 8 -34.67 -8.76 -21.00
CA ILE A 8 -33.55 -7.84 -21.15
C ILE A 8 -33.14 -7.26 -19.79
N PHE A 9 -34.09 -6.80 -19.00
CA PHE A 9 -33.83 -6.27 -17.66
C PHE A 9 -33.13 -7.30 -16.75
N LEU A 10 -33.61 -8.54 -16.79
CA LEU A 10 -32.99 -9.63 -16.01
C LEU A 10 -31.54 -9.91 -16.42
N ILE A 11 -31.29 -9.94 -17.73
CA ILE A 11 -29.92 -10.13 -18.26
C ILE A 11 -29.00 -8.98 -17.82
N LEU A 12 -29.46 -7.74 -17.96
CA LEU A 12 -28.70 -6.58 -17.52
C LEU A 12 -28.44 -6.61 -16.01
N ALA A 13 -29.42 -6.97 -15.22
CA ALA A 13 -29.26 -7.10 -13.77
C ALA A 13 -28.21 -8.16 -13.40
N VAL A 14 -28.25 -9.34 -14.02
CA VAL A 14 -27.29 -10.43 -13.79
C VAL A 14 -25.86 -10.02 -14.18
N VAL A 15 -25.69 -9.25 -15.26
CA VAL A 15 -24.37 -8.79 -15.73
C VAL A 15 -23.83 -7.63 -14.88
N PHE A 16 -24.67 -6.62 -14.61
CA PHE A 16 -24.22 -5.38 -13.96
C PHE A 16 -24.23 -5.46 -12.44
N PHE A 17 -25.09 -6.27 -11.81
CA PHE A 17 -25.12 -6.38 -10.35
C PHE A 17 -23.80 -6.87 -9.75
N PRO A 18 -23.15 -7.94 -10.24
CA PRO A 18 -21.84 -8.35 -9.74
C PRO A 18 -20.80 -7.25 -9.93
N TYR A 19 -20.79 -6.60 -11.10
CA TYR A 19 -19.84 -5.52 -11.38
C TYR A 19 -20.02 -4.36 -10.38
N ILE A 20 -21.25 -3.89 -10.16
CA ILE A 20 -21.53 -2.81 -9.20
C ILE A 20 -21.20 -3.24 -7.78
N TYR A 21 -21.60 -4.45 -7.37
CA TYR A 21 -21.32 -5.00 -6.05
C TYR A 21 -19.83 -5.05 -5.76
N PHE A 22 -19.03 -5.62 -6.68
CA PHE A 22 -17.58 -5.70 -6.52
C PHE A 22 -16.90 -4.34 -6.61
N SER A 23 -17.38 -3.44 -7.48
CA SER A 23 -16.84 -2.08 -7.58
C SER A 23 -17.01 -1.30 -6.27
N ILE A 24 -18.14 -1.45 -5.59
CA ILE A 24 -18.37 -0.81 -4.28
C ILE A 24 -17.50 -1.47 -3.21
N LYS A 25 -17.42 -2.81 -3.22
CA LYS A 25 -16.67 -3.57 -2.23
C LYS A 25 -15.15 -3.34 -2.35
N LEU A 26 -14.62 -3.23 -3.57
CA LEU A 26 -13.20 -3.03 -3.84
C LEU A 26 -12.72 -1.57 -3.65
N LYS A 27 -13.63 -0.60 -3.55
CA LYS A 27 -13.26 0.81 -3.31
C LYS A 27 -12.56 1.06 -1.97
N ASN A 28 -12.74 0.18 -0.97
CA ASN A 28 -12.11 0.30 0.34
C ASN A 28 -11.59 -1.07 0.82
N PRO A 29 -10.49 -1.59 0.26
CA PRO A 29 -9.92 -2.87 0.71
C PRO A 29 -9.50 -2.87 2.18
N SER A 30 -9.13 -1.73 2.75
CA SER A 30 -8.82 -1.57 4.18
C SER A 30 -9.99 -1.90 5.12
N ARG A 31 -11.24 -1.94 4.61
CA ARG A 31 -12.40 -2.42 5.37
C ARG A 31 -12.55 -3.94 5.38
N ILE A 32 -11.88 -4.62 4.45
CA ILE A 32 -12.08 -6.06 4.21
C ILE A 32 -11.03 -6.89 4.92
N ILE A 33 -9.79 -6.40 4.96
CA ILE A 33 -8.67 -7.10 5.58
C ILE A 33 -7.89 -6.09 6.41
N LYS A 34 -7.87 -6.28 7.74
CA LYS A 34 -6.93 -5.56 8.60
C LYS A 34 -5.58 -6.23 8.48
N PRO A 35 -4.48 -5.49 8.28
CA PRO A 35 -3.16 -6.08 8.33
C PRO A 35 -2.91 -6.63 9.73
N GLU A 36 -2.41 -7.84 9.80
CA GLU A 36 -2.06 -8.49 11.07
C GLU A 36 -0.86 -7.80 11.73
N TYR A 37 0.02 -7.23 10.90
CA TYR A 37 1.25 -6.56 11.32
C TYR A 37 1.41 -5.25 10.55
N GLY A 38 2.07 -4.27 11.19
CA GLY A 38 2.39 -2.98 10.60
C GLY A 38 1.57 -1.83 11.20
N LYS A 39 1.88 -0.65 10.74
CA LYS A 39 1.37 0.62 11.26
C LYS A 39 0.87 1.51 10.11
N PHE A 40 0.18 2.58 10.48
CA PHE A 40 -0.26 3.60 9.53
C PHE A 40 0.34 4.96 9.91
N ALA A 41 1.01 5.59 8.95
CA ALA A 41 1.44 6.98 9.03
C ALA A 41 0.36 7.89 8.44
N GLY A 42 -0.16 8.81 9.24
CA GLY A 42 -1.11 9.83 8.78
C GLY A 42 -0.36 10.96 8.07
N LEU A 43 -0.36 10.96 6.74
CA LEU A 43 0.31 11.95 5.92
C LEU A 43 -0.70 12.85 5.21
N LYS A 44 -0.22 13.86 4.48
CA LYS A 44 -1.04 14.90 3.84
C LYS A 44 -2.19 14.36 2.97
N ASN A 45 -1.95 13.28 2.23
CA ASN A 45 -2.94 12.70 1.29
C ASN A 45 -3.64 11.44 1.83
N GLY A 46 -3.55 11.17 3.13
CA GLY A 46 -4.16 10.01 3.79
C GLY A 46 -3.12 9.14 4.48
N ASN A 47 -3.52 7.92 4.83
CA ASN A 47 -2.67 7.00 5.57
C ASN A 47 -1.77 6.19 4.62
N ILE A 48 -0.49 6.10 4.94
CA ILE A 48 0.45 5.14 4.36
C ILE A 48 0.64 3.99 5.34
N PHE A 49 0.45 2.77 4.86
CA PHE A 49 0.79 1.55 5.59
C PHE A 49 2.29 1.29 5.50
N TYR A 50 2.90 0.94 6.63
CA TYR A 50 4.31 0.59 6.68
C TYR A 50 4.59 -0.46 7.77
N GLN A 51 5.72 -1.14 7.63
CA GLN A 51 6.26 -2.11 8.57
C GLN A 51 7.69 -1.73 8.93
N GLU A 52 8.02 -1.84 10.21
CA GLU A 52 9.37 -1.61 10.74
C GLU A 52 9.94 -2.95 11.21
N PHE A 53 11.17 -3.21 10.82
CA PHE A 53 11.91 -4.39 11.24
C PHE A 53 13.26 -3.93 11.80
N THR A 54 13.44 -4.10 13.10
CA THR A 54 14.65 -3.69 13.80
C THR A 54 15.66 -4.83 13.83
N SER A 55 16.93 -4.52 13.58
CA SER A 55 18.02 -5.49 13.74
C SER A 55 18.29 -5.76 15.21
N ASN A 56 18.63 -7.01 15.55
CA ASN A 56 19.13 -7.36 16.89
C ASN A 56 20.54 -6.81 17.17
N ASN A 57 21.32 -6.55 16.11
CA ASN A 57 22.68 -5.97 16.19
C ASN A 57 22.78 -4.78 15.23
N PRO A 58 22.14 -3.63 15.54
CA PRO A 58 22.00 -2.54 14.60
C PRO A 58 23.37 -1.85 14.34
N ILE A 59 23.62 -1.57 13.06
CA ILE A 59 24.79 -0.78 12.61
C ILE A 59 24.46 0.71 12.48
N GLY A 60 23.27 1.15 12.91
CA GLY A 60 22.82 2.53 12.84
C GLY A 60 22.46 3.01 11.44
N GLN A 61 22.13 2.09 10.52
CA GLN A 61 21.74 2.40 9.16
C GLN A 61 20.35 1.83 8.85
N THR A 62 19.57 2.57 8.07
CA THR A 62 18.20 2.21 7.69
C THR A 62 18.10 1.93 6.19
N VAL A 63 17.42 0.86 5.85
CA VAL A 63 17.00 0.50 4.48
C VAL A 63 15.53 0.76 4.33
N VAL A 64 15.13 1.52 3.29
CA VAL A 64 13.74 1.70 2.90
C VAL A 64 13.47 0.90 1.63
N LEU A 65 12.51 -0.01 1.71
CA LEU A 65 12.10 -0.90 0.62
C LEU A 65 10.93 -0.30 -0.14
N VAL A 66 11.17 0.02 -1.40
CA VAL A 66 10.25 0.71 -2.31
C VAL A 66 9.72 -0.28 -3.33
N HIS A 67 8.47 -0.71 -3.21
CA HIS A 67 7.90 -1.70 -4.13
C HIS A 67 7.54 -1.09 -5.49
N GLY A 68 7.45 -1.95 -6.52
CA GLY A 68 7.07 -1.56 -7.87
C GLY A 68 5.56 -1.38 -8.08
N PHE A 69 5.14 -1.32 -9.35
CA PHE A 69 3.79 -0.95 -9.75
C PHE A 69 2.69 -1.93 -9.29
N SER A 70 2.92 -3.23 -9.39
CA SER A 70 1.83 -4.22 -9.27
C SER A 70 1.71 -4.88 -7.90
N THR A 71 2.79 -4.93 -7.13
CA THR A 71 2.84 -5.69 -5.87
C THR A 71 3.16 -4.79 -4.70
N PRO A 72 2.38 -4.83 -3.59
CA PRO A 72 2.65 -4.05 -2.39
C PRO A 72 3.88 -4.56 -1.63
N SER A 73 4.20 -3.94 -0.50
CA SER A 73 5.40 -4.18 0.34
C SER A 73 5.63 -5.64 0.73
N ILE A 74 4.60 -6.49 0.69
CA ILE A 74 4.71 -7.93 0.94
C ILE A 74 5.75 -8.62 0.06
N VAL A 75 6.07 -8.08 -1.12
CA VAL A 75 7.10 -8.63 -2.03
C VAL A 75 8.46 -8.72 -1.35
N TRP A 76 8.72 -7.85 -0.38
CA TRP A 76 9.99 -7.75 0.33
C TRP A 76 10.16 -8.74 1.48
N LYS A 77 9.09 -9.51 1.83
CA LYS A 77 9.12 -10.43 2.98
C LYS A 77 10.34 -11.37 2.98
N GLY A 78 10.77 -11.80 1.81
CA GLY A 78 11.91 -12.73 1.66
C GLY A 78 13.28 -12.10 1.93
N ILE A 79 13.46 -10.79 1.69
CA ILE A 79 14.77 -10.12 1.83
C ILE A 79 14.97 -9.50 3.22
N VAL A 80 13.88 -9.15 3.90
CA VAL A 80 13.94 -8.50 5.23
C VAL A 80 14.83 -9.24 6.22
N PRO A 81 14.72 -10.59 6.41
CA PRO A 81 15.57 -11.30 7.37
C PRO A 81 17.08 -11.19 7.09
N TYR A 82 17.45 -11.11 5.81
CA TYR A 82 18.86 -10.95 5.42
C TYR A 82 19.39 -9.55 5.74
N LEU A 83 18.57 -8.51 5.50
CA LEU A 83 18.95 -7.13 5.81
C LEU A 83 19.04 -6.91 7.31
N THR A 84 18.06 -7.38 8.09
CA THR A 84 18.11 -7.27 9.55
C THR A 84 19.23 -8.12 10.15
N GLY A 85 19.50 -9.29 9.58
CA GLY A 85 20.65 -10.12 9.96
C GLY A 85 22.00 -9.47 9.68
N ALA A 86 22.08 -8.61 8.64
CA ALA A 86 23.27 -7.80 8.33
C ALA A 86 23.40 -6.51 9.17
N GLY A 87 22.47 -6.24 10.08
CA GLY A 87 22.52 -5.11 11.00
C GLY A 87 21.72 -3.88 10.59
N TYR A 88 20.98 -3.93 9.47
CA TYR A 88 20.13 -2.82 9.02
C TYR A 88 18.78 -2.82 9.73
N ASP A 89 18.30 -1.65 10.11
CA ASP A 89 16.88 -1.44 10.36
C ASP A 89 16.17 -1.30 9.01
N VAL A 90 14.97 -1.89 8.87
CA VAL A 90 14.28 -1.97 7.58
C VAL A 90 12.88 -1.38 7.70
N ILE A 91 12.54 -0.50 6.75
CA ILE A 91 11.20 0.04 6.56
C ILE A 91 10.65 -0.48 5.23
N ALA A 92 9.54 -1.19 5.27
CA ALA A 92 8.80 -1.57 4.06
C ALA A 92 7.43 -0.89 4.09
N TYR A 93 7.04 -0.18 3.04
CA TYR A 93 5.79 0.56 3.01
C TYR A 93 5.01 0.33 1.71
N ASP A 94 3.70 0.57 1.77
CA ASP A 94 2.84 0.52 0.60
C ASP A 94 2.68 1.92 0.02
N HIS A 95 2.96 2.11 -1.26
CA HIS A 95 2.65 3.35 -1.97
C HIS A 95 1.16 3.70 -1.88
N TYR A 96 0.82 4.98 -1.95
CA TYR A 96 -0.56 5.39 -2.18
C TYR A 96 -1.15 4.64 -3.40
N GLY A 97 -2.41 4.24 -3.29
CA GLY A 97 -3.08 3.46 -4.31
C GLY A 97 -2.76 1.96 -4.31
N ARG A 98 -1.88 1.48 -3.44
CA ARG A 98 -1.47 0.08 -3.33
C ARG A 98 -1.66 -0.46 -1.92
N GLY A 99 -1.70 -1.79 -1.80
CA GLY A 99 -1.79 -2.51 -0.54
C GLY A 99 -2.85 -1.94 0.41
N PHE A 100 -2.44 -1.66 1.63
CA PHE A 100 -3.28 -1.09 2.69
C PHE A 100 -3.26 0.44 2.76
N SER A 101 -2.43 1.11 1.95
CA SER A 101 -2.37 2.57 1.90
C SER A 101 -3.61 3.19 1.28
N SER A 102 -3.90 4.43 1.65
CA SER A 102 -5.01 5.22 1.13
C SER A 102 -4.94 5.39 -0.39
N ARG A 103 -6.09 5.65 -0.99
CA ARG A 103 -6.26 5.87 -2.44
C ARG A 103 -6.77 7.29 -2.71
N PRO A 104 -5.92 8.31 -2.52
CA PRO A 104 -6.34 9.69 -2.77
C PRO A 104 -6.68 9.89 -4.26
N LYS A 105 -7.61 10.82 -4.52
CA LYS A 105 -7.99 11.23 -5.87
C LYS A 105 -7.02 12.31 -6.37
N VAL A 106 -5.85 11.87 -6.80
CA VAL A 106 -4.76 12.72 -7.31
C VAL A 106 -4.11 12.06 -8.51
N ASP A 107 -3.33 12.83 -9.26
CA ASP A 107 -2.49 12.28 -10.31
C ASP A 107 -1.29 11.56 -9.67
N TYR A 108 -1.18 10.27 -9.91
CA TYR A 108 -0.11 9.43 -9.38
C TYR A 108 1.17 9.58 -10.20
N THR A 109 1.76 10.77 -10.12
CA THR A 109 3.00 11.12 -10.81
C THR A 109 4.23 10.63 -10.04
N LYS A 110 5.38 10.64 -10.71
CA LYS A 110 6.68 10.38 -10.07
C LYS A 110 6.91 11.30 -8.87
N ASP A 111 6.64 12.59 -9.04
CA ASP A 111 6.86 13.58 -7.99
C ASP A 111 5.93 13.38 -6.79
N PHE A 112 4.69 12.92 -7.04
CA PHE A 112 3.78 12.54 -5.97
C PHE A 112 4.33 11.37 -5.11
N TYR A 113 4.89 10.34 -5.74
CA TYR A 113 5.50 9.22 -5.01
C TYR A 113 6.76 9.62 -4.26
N ILE A 114 7.62 10.45 -4.85
CA ILE A 114 8.81 10.99 -4.18
C ILE A 114 8.39 11.82 -2.96
N SER A 115 7.45 12.74 -3.11
CA SER A 115 6.96 13.57 -2.00
C SER A 115 6.38 12.72 -0.88
N SER A 116 5.59 11.70 -1.20
CA SER A 116 5.00 10.81 -0.19
C SER A 116 6.05 9.98 0.55
N LEU A 117 7.12 9.57 -0.11
CA LEU A 117 8.25 8.89 0.53
C LEU A 117 8.98 9.85 1.50
N MET A 118 9.25 11.08 1.07
CA MET A 118 9.87 12.08 1.94
C MET A 118 9.01 12.39 3.16
N GLU A 119 7.70 12.59 2.97
CA GLU A 119 6.75 12.75 4.08
C GLU A 119 6.77 11.57 5.06
N LEU A 120 6.92 10.34 4.55
CA LEU A 120 7.03 9.15 5.40
C LEU A 120 8.33 9.14 6.20
N ILE A 121 9.47 9.45 5.57
CA ILE A 121 10.78 9.55 6.23
C ILE A 121 10.75 10.60 7.34
N ASP A 122 10.17 11.77 7.06
CA ASP A 122 10.00 12.84 8.04
C ASP A 122 9.06 12.43 9.20
N TYR A 123 7.94 11.77 8.89
CA TYR A 123 7.01 11.23 9.89
C TYR A 123 7.69 10.25 10.85
N LEU A 124 8.57 9.40 10.30
CA LEU A 124 9.33 8.41 11.06
C LEU A 124 10.54 9.02 11.80
N LYS A 125 10.82 10.31 11.59
CA LYS A 125 11.96 11.05 12.18
C LYS A 125 13.31 10.40 11.90
N ILE A 126 13.47 9.92 10.67
CA ILE A 126 14.74 9.32 10.23
C ILE A 126 15.63 10.46 9.74
N GLU A 127 16.57 10.88 10.59
CA GLU A 127 17.49 12.01 10.31
C GLU A 127 18.72 11.59 9.52
N GLN A 128 19.14 10.34 9.63
CA GLN A 128 20.29 9.80 8.92
C GLN A 128 19.96 9.50 7.45
N LYS A 129 21.00 9.38 6.64
CA LYS A 129 20.87 8.89 5.27
C LYS A 129 20.31 7.48 5.26
N VAL A 130 19.39 7.21 4.35
CA VAL A 130 18.78 5.90 4.14
C VAL A 130 19.28 5.25 2.85
N HIS A 131 19.34 3.93 2.84
CA HIS A 131 19.52 3.16 1.63
C HIS A 131 18.13 2.87 1.02
N LEU A 132 17.95 3.12 -0.27
CA LEU A 132 16.71 2.77 -0.98
C LEU A 132 16.96 1.52 -1.82
N ILE A 133 16.05 0.56 -1.71
CA ILE A 133 15.98 -0.64 -2.56
C ILE A 133 14.61 -0.67 -3.22
N GLY A 134 14.58 -0.73 -4.57
CA GLY A 134 13.36 -0.74 -5.37
C GLY A 134 13.43 -1.67 -6.58
#